data_cc1641ec711ebdd047729d7f4af80fa5
#
_entry.id   cc1641ec711ebdd047729d7f4af80fa5
#
_cell.length_a   1.000
_cell.length_b   1.000
_cell.length_c   1.000
_cell.angle_alpha   90.00
_cell.angle_beta   90.00
_cell.angle_gamma   90.00
#
_symmetry.space_group_name_H-M   'P 1'
#
loop_
_entity.id
_entity.type
_entity.pdbx_description
1 polymer ?
#
loop_
_entity_poly.entity_id
_entity_poly.type
_entity_poly.pdbx_seq_one_letter_code
_entity_poly.pdbx_strand_id
1 'polypeptide(L)'
;MEERERALRAADATMWAEGVQAVGDVVNGDSTYAMKRQSPIRYHSFAELFGLRSSIDAISSLMELPDTSPTPHSTYSLQEEAFRSVAAKAGDNPLSIHFMESPDERALYSHAGSLWSWYERMGWQCDFLHYGSPARRLCSSLDASQRLMLVHNCCIEEDDVAAIEAHFHHPVAWVLCPRSNDYISGLRPAFELLRRHNALICLGTDSLASNTSLSILEEIKSLREVPLAERFEWATLGGARALGMEDELGSIEVGKRPGIVLIEGLSQDELLPSATARRII
;
A
#
# COMPACT_ATOMS: atom_id res chain seq x y z
N MET A 1 25.38 12.22 1.37
CA MET A 1 24.52 12.46 2.52
C MET A 1 23.63 13.68 2.32
N GLU A 2 24.17 14.84 2.06
CA GLU A 2 23.42 16.11 1.87
C GLU A 2 22.44 16.09 0.67
N GLU A 3 22.78 15.45 -0.44
CA GLU A 3 21.91 15.37 -1.61
C GLU A 3 20.66 14.52 -1.34
N ARG A 4 20.84 13.35 -0.69
CA ARG A 4 19.74 12.48 -0.30
C ARG A 4 18.79 13.17 0.67
N GLU A 5 19.34 13.88 1.67
CA GLU A 5 18.50 14.61 2.64
C GLU A 5 17.72 15.74 1.97
N ARG A 6 18.34 16.47 1.04
CA ARG A 6 17.62 17.49 0.24
C ARG A 6 16.48 16.88 -0.57
N ALA A 7 16.71 15.74 -1.22
CA ALA A 7 15.68 15.05 -2.00
C ALA A 7 14.50 14.59 -1.13
N LEU A 8 14.79 14.02 0.04
CA LEU A 8 13.76 13.61 1.02
C LEU A 8 12.90 14.80 1.48
N ARG A 9 13.55 15.91 1.87
CA ARG A 9 12.85 17.13 2.31
C ARG A 9 12.05 17.77 1.17
N ALA A 10 12.55 17.74 -0.05
CA ALA A 10 11.84 18.27 -1.22
C ALA A 10 10.58 17.43 -1.53
N ALA A 11 10.69 16.11 -1.46
CA ALA A 11 9.54 15.21 -1.66
C ALA A 11 8.47 15.43 -0.58
N ASP A 12 8.86 15.48 0.70
CA ASP A 12 7.97 15.75 1.82
C ASP A 12 7.27 17.11 1.67
N ALA A 13 8.02 18.17 1.36
CA ALA A 13 7.46 19.50 1.16
C ALA A 13 6.50 19.57 -0.03
N THR A 14 6.78 18.84 -1.12
CA THR A 14 5.88 18.77 -2.28
C THR A 14 4.59 18.05 -1.92
N MET A 15 4.65 16.88 -1.28
CA MET A 15 3.47 16.16 -0.82
C MET A 15 2.62 17.01 0.12
N TRP A 16 3.24 17.70 1.07
CA TRP A 16 2.53 18.60 1.96
C TRP A 16 1.83 19.75 1.21
N ALA A 17 2.52 20.39 0.28
CA ALA A 17 1.98 21.49 -0.52
C ALA A 17 0.81 21.05 -1.40
N GLU A 18 0.81 19.82 -1.88
CA GLU A 18 -0.29 19.22 -2.66
C GLU A 18 -1.43 18.67 -1.79
N GLY A 19 -1.29 18.72 -0.47
CA GLY A 19 -2.39 18.43 0.45
C GLY A 19 -2.34 17.09 1.17
N VAL A 20 -1.26 16.32 1.04
CA VAL A 20 -1.10 15.06 1.77
C VAL A 20 -1.04 15.33 3.28
N GLN A 21 -1.89 14.66 4.05
CA GLN A 21 -1.96 14.78 5.52
C GLN A 21 -1.33 13.62 6.25
N ALA A 22 -1.43 12.41 5.66
CA ALA A 22 -0.87 11.20 6.22
C ALA A 22 -0.31 10.30 5.13
N VAL A 23 0.70 9.51 5.47
CA VAL A 23 1.36 8.56 4.57
C VAL A 23 1.61 7.25 5.30
N GLY A 24 1.17 6.15 4.71
CA GLY A 24 1.70 4.82 5.03
C GLY A 24 2.97 4.61 4.20
N ASP A 25 4.12 4.53 4.85
CA ASP A 25 5.43 4.52 4.18
C ASP A 25 6.20 3.23 4.47
N VAL A 26 6.48 2.45 3.43
CA VAL A 26 7.28 1.22 3.54
C VAL A 26 8.75 1.57 3.70
N VAL A 27 9.41 1.05 4.74
CA VAL A 27 10.80 1.36 5.07
C VAL A 27 11.66 0.11 5.23
N ASN A 28 12.87 0.18 4.64
CA ASN A 28 13.91 -0.84 4.78
C ASN A 28 15.15 -0.30 5.53
N GLY A 29 15.03 0.88 6.16
CA GLY A 29 16.10 1.52 6.93
C GLY A 29 15.63 2.79 7.62
N ASP A 30 16.49 3.36 8.46
CA ASP A 30 16.18 4.49 9.35
C ASP A 30 16.35 5.89 8.73
N SER A 31 16.83 5.96 7.50
CA SER A 31 17.31 7.21 6.88
C SER A 31 16.25 8.30 6.69
N THR A 32 14.96 7.96 6.72
CA THR A 32 13.84 8.91 6.55
C THR A 32 13.35 9.49 7.87
N TYR A 33 13.63 8.85 8.99
CA TYR A 33 13.03 9.20 10.29
C TYR A 33 13.42 10.59 10.82
N ALA A 34 14.64 11.05 10.54
CA ALA A 34 15.06 12.40 10.92
C ALA A 34 14.21 13.49 10.24
N MET A 35 13.85 13.29 8.97
CA MET A 35 12.94 14.16 8.21
C MET A 35 11.51 14.01 8.72
N LYS A 36 10.99 12.78 8.87
CA LYS A 36 9.61 12.49 9.32
C LYS A 36 9.27 13.16 10.66
N ARG A 37 10.19 13.17 11.62
CA ARG A 37 10.02 13.86 12.91
C ARG A 37 9.83 15.37 12.81
N GLN A 38 10.23 15.97 11.70
CA GLN A 38 10.12 17.42 11.44
C GLN A 38 9.01 17.75 10.45
N SER A 39 8.43 16.73 9.81
CA SER A 39 7.36 16.88 8.83
C SER A 39 6.03 17.23 9.51
N PRO A 40 5.19 18.07 8.87
CA PRO A 40 3.81 18.24 9.26
C PRO A 40 2.92 17.05 8.79
N ILE A 41 3.40 16.20 7.88
CA ILE A 41 2.71 14.98 7.43
C ILE A 41 2.81 13.93 8.54
N ARG A 42 1.72 13.25 8.83
CA ARG A 42 1.68 12.10 9.75
C ARG A 42 2.14 10.86 9.00
N TYR A 43 3.29 10.33 9.38
CA TYR A 43 3.81 9.09 8.82
C TYR A 43 3.48 7.91 9.73
N HIS A 44 2.92 6.84 9.14
CA HIS A 44 2.98 5.50 9.70
C HIS A 44 3.99 4.70 8.88
N SER A 45 5.08 4.24 9.51
CA SER A 45 6.16 3.52 8.83
C SER A 45 5.97 2.02 8.96
N PHE A 46 5.94 1.33 7.82
CA PHE A 46 5.92 -0.13 7.76
C PHE A 46 7.35 -0.65 7.61
N ALA A 47 7.95 -1.14 8.70
CA ALA A 47 9.26 -1.79 8.67
C ALA A 47 9.13 -3.14 7.94
N GLU A 48 9.60 -3.18 6.71
CA GLU A 48 9.36 -4.29 5.81
C GLU A 48 10.38 -5.41 6.00
N LEU A 49 9.89 -6.61 6.26
CA LEU A 49 10.70 -7.83 6.23
C LEU A 49 10.53 -8.54 4.89
N PHE A 50 11.65 -8.87 4.25
CA PHE A 50 11.70 -9.65 3.01
C PHE A 50 12.91 -10.59 2.99
N GLY A 51 12.85 -11.60 2.12
CA GLY A 51 13.89 -12.61 1.93
C GLY A 51 13.59 -13.91 2.66
N LEU A 52 13.62 -15.01 1.92
CA LEU A 52 13.27 -16.36 2.42
C LEU A 52 14.13 -16.88 3.57
N ARG A 53 15.26 -16.24 3.86
CA ARG A 53 16.15 -16.58 4.97
C ARG A 53 16.15 -15.56 6.09
N SER A 54 15.28 -14.53 5.98
CA SER A 54 15.20 -13.45 6.95
C SER A 54 14.36 -13.88 8.15
N SER A 55 14.70 -13.32 9.31
CA SER A 55 13.90 -13.39 10.54
C SER A 55 13.48 -12.00 10.98
N ILE A 56 12.53 -11.92 11.90
CA ILE A 56 12.02 -10.66 12.47
C ILE A 56 13.14 -9.79 13.09
N ASP A 57 14.23 -10.41 13.52
CA ASP A 57 15.37 -9.69 14.10
C ASP A 57 16.03 -8.72 13.11
N ALA A 58 15.91 -8.98 11.80
CA ALA A 58 16.47 -8.11 10.77
C ALA A 58 15.88 -6.69 10.77
N ILE A 59 14.66 -6.52 11.28
CA ILE A 59 13.97 -5.24 11.35
C ILE A 59 13.74 -4.75 12.81
N SER A 60 14.33 -5.42 13.79
CA SER A 60 14.12 -5.11 15.22
C SER A 60 14.43 -3.67 15.57
N SER A 61 15.54 -3.12 15.08
CA SER A 61 15.94 -1.73 15.34
C SER A 61 14.98 -0.71 14.70
N LEU A 62 14.33 -1.05 13.61
CA LEU A 62 13.32 -0.18 12.97
C LEU A 62 12.02 -0.17 13.78
N MET A 63 11.64 -1.30 14.36
CA MET A 63 10.43 -1.40 15.19
C MET A 63 10.50 -0.59 16.50
N GLU A 64 11.71 -0.18 16.94
CA GLU A 64 11.91 0.69 18.08
C GLU A 64 11.69 2.18 17.74
N LEU A 65 11.57 2.51 16.46
CA LEU A 65 11.37 3.88 16.00
C LEU A 65 9.88 4.29 16.11
N PRO A 66 9.59 5.58 16.32
CA PRO A 66 8.23 6.05 16.52
C PRO A 66 7.36 5.80 15.28
N ASP A 67 6.06 5.57 15.51
CA ASP A 67 5.04 5.36 14.48
C ASP A 67 5.43 4.28 13.45
N THR A 68 6.02 3.20 13.95
CA THR A 68 6.54 2.10 13.13
C THR A 68 5.94 0.77 13.56
N SER A 69 5.46 0.01 12.58
CA SER A 69 5.05 -1.38 12.76
C SER A 69 5.70 -2.29 11.72
N PRO A 70 5.95 -3.58 12.04
CA PRO A 70 6.51 -4.51 11.08
C PRO A 70 5.47 -4.92 10.04
N THR A 71 5.93 -5.24 8.84
CA THR A 71 5.10 -5.78 7.77
C THR A 71 5.87 -6.81 6.93
N PRO A 72 5.24 -7.88 6.42
CA PRO A 72 5.86 -8.73 5.42
C PRO A 72 5.78 -8.03 4.05
N HIS A 73 6.84 -8.15 3.24
CA HIS A 73 6.84 -7.58 1.89
C HIS A 73 5.68 -8.12 1.03
N SER A 74 5.54 -9.44 0.93
CA SER A 74 4.53 -10.08 0.08
C SER A 74 4.21 -11.48 0.59
N THR A 75 3.23 -12.13 -0.02
CA THR A 75 2.84 -13.51 0.30
C THR A 75 3.91 -14.55 -0.06
N TYR A 76 4.92 -14.21 -0.85
CA TYR A 76 5.92 -15.15 -1.37
C TYR A 76 7.36 -14.84 -0.91
N SER A 77 7.59 -13.74 -0.24
CA SER A 77 8.94 -13.28 0.09
C SER A 77 9.51 -13.80 1.40
N LEU A 78 8.70 -14.47 2.22
CA LEU A 78 9.08 -14.99 3.54
C LEU A 78 8.69 -16.46 3.71
N GLN A 79 9.45 -17.19 4.53
CA GLN A 79 9.02 -18.48 5.07
C GLN A 79 7.88 -18.28 6.08
N GLU A 80 7.10 -19.33 6.33
CA GLU A 80 5.90 -19.28 7.17
C GLU A 80 6.17 -18.76 8.59
N GLU A 81 7.23 -19.22 9.23
CA GLU A 81 7.59 -18.79 10.60
C GLU A 81 7.86 -17.29 10.67
N ALA A 82 8.64 -16.75 9.72
CA ALA A 82 8.94 -15.34 9.65
C ALA A 82 7.68 -14.51 9.33
N PHE A 83 6.84 -15.01 8.42
CA PHE A 83 5.58 -14.35 8.05
C PHE A 83 4.64 -14.21 9.25
N ARG A 84 4.42 -15.30 10.00
CA ARG A 84 3.60 -15.29 11.23
C ARG A 84 4.23 -14.44 12.34
N SER A 85 5.56 -14.47 12.50
CA SER A 85 6.26 -13.66 13.50
C SER A 85 6.06 -12.15 13.25
N VAL A 86 6.14 -11.72 11.99
CA VAL A 86 5.88 -10.32 11.60
C VAL A 86 4.44 -9.94 11.95
N ALA A 87 3.47 -10.75 11.55
CA ALA A 87 2.06 -10.50 11.82
C ALA A 87 1.77 -10.39 13.33
N ALA A 88 2.28 -11.33 14.12
CA ALA A 88 2.11 -11.31 15.58
C ALA A 88 2.73 -10.06 16.24
N LYS A 89 3.84 -9.56 15.70
CA LYS A 89 4.52 -8.34 16.21
C LYS A 89 3.81 -7.04 15.79
N ALA A 90 3.06 -7.05 14.68
CA ALA A 90 2.29 -5.88 14.26
C ALA A 90 1.15 -5.56 15.24
N GLY A 91 0.62 -6.56 15.95
CA GLY A 91 -0.50 -6.38 16.88
C GLY A 91 -1.73 -5.80 16.17
N ASP A 92 -2.27 -4.70 16.67
CA ASP A 92 -3.43 -4.01 16.11
C ASP A 92 -3.10 -3.09 14.91
N ASN A 93 -1.81 -2.92 14.59
CA ASN A 93 -1.42 -2.13 13.43
C ASN A 93 -1.73 -2.87 12.13
N PRO A 94 -2.06 -2.15 11.05
CA PRO A 94 -2.27 -2.78 9.76
C PRO A 94 -0.97 -3.37 9.21
N LEU A 95 -1.10 -4.48 8.46
CA LEU A 95 -0.02 -5.05 7.65
C LEU A 95 -0.15 -4.50 6.22
N SER A 96 0.91 -3.90 5.68
CA SER A 96 0.97 -3.44 4.29
C SER A 96 1.70 -4.51 3.45
N ILE A 97 0.96 -5.23 2.62
CA ILE A 97 1.46 -6.40 1.90
C ILE A 97 1.30 -6.17 0.40
N HIS A 98 2.39 -6.24 -0.39
CA HIS A 98 2.31 -6.28 -1.84
C HIS A 98 1.60 -7.58 -2.25
N PHE A 99 0.53 -7.44 -3.03
CA PHE A 99 -0.39 -8.52 -3.29
C PHE A 99 -0.88 -8.54 -4.73
N MET A 100 -0.66 -9.66 -5.40
CA MET A 100 -1.14 -9.93 -6.75
C MET A 100 -0.80 -8.81 -7.75
N GLU A 101 0.43 -8.31 -7.65
CA GLU A 101 0.96 -7.30 -8.56
C GLU A 101 1.22 -7.87 -9.96
N SER A 102 1.64 -9.15 -10.01
CA SER A 102 1.91 -9.85 -11.27
C SER A 102 1.28 -11.24 -11.30
N PRO A 103 1.05 -11.81 -12.50
CA PRO A 103 0.54 -13.18 -12.62
C PRO A 103 1.53 -14.25 -12.12
N ASP A 104 2.82 -13.93 -12.05
CA ASP A 104 3.86 -14.83 -11.55
C ASP A 104 3.70 -15.12 -10.04
N GLU A 105 3.08 -14.20 -9.30
CA GLU A 105 2.77 -14.43 -7.89
C GLU A 105 1.81 -15.62 -7.71
N ARG A 106 0.74 -15.67 -8.52
CA ARG A 106 -0.17 -16.82 -8.52
C ARG A 106 0.49 -18.09 -9.06
N ALA A 107 1.25 -17.97 -10.14
CA ALA A 107 1.91 -19.08 -10.79
C ALA A 107 2.92 -19.78 -9.85
N LEU A 108 3.57 -19.03 -8.96
CA LEU A 108 4.48 -19.58 -7.95
C LEU A 108 3.79 -20.62 -7.05
N TYR A 109 2.53 -20.44 -6.71
CA TYR A 109 1.73 -21.38 -5.91
C TYR A 109 1.33 -22.66 -6.67
N SER A 110 1.69 -22.74 -7.95
CA SER A 110 1.54 -23.93 -8.80
C SER A 110 2.89 -24.44 -9.32
N HIS A 111 4.00 -23.98 -8.73
CA HIS A 111 5.36 -24.27 -9.18
C HIS A 111 5.56 -23.91 -10.66
N ALA A 112 5.07 -22.77 -11.08
CA ALA A 112 5.14 -22.28 -12.45
C ALA A 112 5.55 -20.79 -12.49
N GLY A 113 5.81 -20.31 -13.70
CA GLY A 113 6.16 -18.92 -13.95
C GLY A 113 7.63 -18.57 -13.74
N SER A 114 7.96 -17.31 -14.02
CA SER A 114 9.35 -16.83 -13.98
C SER A 114 9.88 -16.72 -12.56
N LEU A 115 9.01 -16.39 -11.60
CA LEU A 115 9.35 -16.31 -10.17
C LEU A 115 9.73 -17.68 -9.61
N TRP A 116 8.96 -18.74 -9.95
CA TRP A 116 9.32 -20.11 -9.58
C TRP A 116 10.67 -20.53 -10.16
N SER A 117 10.88 -20.31 -11.45
CA SER A 117 12.14 -20.62 -12.14
C SER A 117 13.34 -19.89 -11.54
N TRP A 118 13.12 -18.67 -11.03
CA TRP A 118 14.14 -17.90 -10.34
C TRP A 118 14.46 -18.51 -8.96
N TYR A 119 13.45 -18.93 -8.20
CA TYR A 119 13.63 -19.59 -6.91
C TYR A 119 14.41 -20.89 -7.04
N GLU A 120 14.09 -21.72 -8.04
CA GLU A 120 14.83 -22.95 -8.34
C GLU A 120 16.31 -22.66 -8.65
N ARG A 121 16.60 -21.66 -9.50
CA ARG A 121 17.99 -21.28 -9.84
C ARG A 121 18.77 -20.79 -8.62
N MET A 122 18.12 -20.10 -7.70
CA MET A 122 18.74 -19.63 -6.47
C MET A 122 18.88 -20.71 -5.40
N GLY A 123 18.36 -21.91 -5.65
CA GLY A 123 18.35 -23.01 -4.68
C GLY A 123 17.51 -22.69 -3.44
N TRP A 124 16.51 -21.84 -3.59
CA TRP A 124 15.63 -21.49 -2.48
C TRP A 124 14.56 -22.57 -2.30
N GLN A 125 14.58 -23.18 -1.11
CA GLN A 125 13.59 -24.18 -0.74
C GLN A 125 12.40 -23.45 -0.10
N CYS A 126 11.34 -23.29 -0.87
CA CYS A 126 10.04 -22.86 -0.39
C CYS A 126 8.97 -23.68 -1.08
N ASP A 127 7.99 -24.09 -0.34
CA ASP A 127 6.83 -24.78 -0.88
C ASP A 127 5.57 -24.02 -0.52
N PHE A 128 5.04 -23.29 -1.51
CA PHE A 128 3.77 -22.57 -1.40
C PHE A 128 2.60 -23.37 -1.99
N LEU A 129 2.86 -24.51 -2.62
CA LEU A 129 1.86 -25.34 -3.28
C LEU A 129 0.72 -25.75 -2.33
N HIS A 130 1.07 -26.10 -1.07
CA HIS A 130 0.09 -26.55 -0.08
C HIS A 130 -0.96 -25.48 0.30
N TYR A 131 -0.67 -24.18 0.10
CA TYR A 131 -1.65 -23.12 0.28
C TYR A 131 -2.65 -23.02 -0.89
N GLY A 132 -2.22 -23.40 -2.10
CA GLY A 132 -3.01 -23.36 -3.33
C GLY A 132 -3.19 -22.00 -3.96
N SER A 133 -3.11 -20.88 -3.20
CA SER A 133 -3.12 -19.51 -3.73
C SER A 133 -2.56 -18.49 -2.74
N PRO A 134 -2.13 -17.29 -3.21
CA PRO A 134 -1.73 -16.19 -2.35
C PRO A 134 -2.82 -15.81 -1.32
N ALA A 135 -4.08 -15.72 -1.73
CA ALA A 135 -5.20 -15.39 -0.85
C ALA A 135 -5.39 -16.43 0.26
N ARG A 136 -5.34 -17.73 -0.08
CA ARG A 136 -5.44 -18.80 0.90
C ARG A 136 -4.26 -18.80 1.87
N ARG A 137 -3.07 -18.40 1.42
CA ARG A 137 -1.94 -18.21 2.33
C ARG A 137 -2.23 -17.13 3.35
N LEU A 138 -2.73 -15.96 2.95
CA LEU A 138 -3.14 -14.91 3.90
C LEU A 138 -4.11 -15.46 4.93
N CYS A 139 -5.20 -16.09 4.48
CA CYS A 139 -6.24 -16.63 5.36
C CYS A 139 -5.75 -17.74 6.31
N SER A 140 -4.77 -18.57 5.91
CA SER A 140 -4.26 -19.66 6.74
C SER A 140 -3.11 -19.25 7.67
N SER A 141 -2.40 -18.18 7.33
CA SER A 141 -1.19 -17.73 8.06
C SER A 141 -1.46 -16.58 9.01
N LEU A 142 -2.50 -15.78 8.78
CA LEU A 142 -2.84 -14.59 9.56
C LEU A 142 -4.08 -14.82 10.41
N ASP A 143 -4.10 -14.22 11.59
CA ASP A 143 -5.28 -14.20 12.44
C ASP A 143 -6.39 -13.34 11.80
N ALA A 144 -7.63 -13.76 11.94
CA ALA A 144 -8.78 -13.04 11.38
C ALA A 144 -8.98 -11.62 11.93
N SER A 145 -8.40 -11.32 13.08
CA SER A 145 -8.40 -9.97 13.69
C SER A 145 -7.35 -9.03 13.11
N GLN A 146 -6.44 -9.51 12.26
CA GLN A 146 -5.42 -8.65 11.64
C GLN A 146 -6.05 -7.63 10.69
N ARG A 147 -5.56 -6.41 10.74
CA ARG A 147 -5.90 -5.36 9.79
C ARG A 147 -4.95 -5.45 8.58
N LEU A 148 -5.50 -5.46 7.38
CA LEU A 148 -4.72 -5.61 6.16
C LEU A 148 -4.85 -4.40 5.24
N MET A 149 -3.74 -4.05 4.62
CA MET A 149 -3.61 -3.19 3.44
C MET A 149 -2.95 -4.03 2.34
N LEU A 150 -3.70 -4.41 1.32
CA LEU A 150 -3.21 -5.19 0.17
C LEU A 150 -2.89 -4.25 -0.98
N VAL A 151 -1.63 -4.20 -1.39
CA VAL A 151 -1.11 -3.20 -2.34
C VAL A 151 -0.99 -3.79 -3.74
N HIS A 152 -1.31 -3.02 -4.77
CA HIS A 152 -1.35 -3.27 -6.21
C HIS A 152 -2.62 -3.94 -6.72
N ASN A 153 -2.88 -5.19 -6.39
CA ASN A 153 -4.13 -5.91 -6.71
C ASN A 153 -4.45 -6.01 -8.22
N CYS A 154 -3.43 -6.13 -9.07
CA CYS A 154 -3.60 -6.18 -10.52
C CYS A 154 -4.17 -7.51 -11.02
N CYS A 155 -3.78 -8.61 -10.36
CA CYS A 155 -4.08 -9.98 -10.80
C CYS A 155 -5.00 -10.75 -9.84
N ILE A 156 -5.76 -10.04 -8.99
CA ILE A 156 -6.75 -10.65 -8.10
C ILE A 156 -7.96 -11.17 -8.89
N GLU A 157 -8.56 -12.23 -8.39
CA GLU A 157 -9.76 -12.85 -8.93
C GLU A 157 -10.93 -12.78 -7.92
N GLU A 158 -12.14 -13.08 -8.38
CA GLU A 158 -13.37 -13.07 -7.56
C GLU A 158 -13.20 -13.91 -6.28
N ASP A 159 -12.65 -15.12 -6.43
CA ASP A 159 -12.45 -16.04 -5.31
C ASP A 159 -11.42 -15.52 -4.28
N ASP A 160 -10.43 -14.72 -4.71
CA ASP A 160 -9.46 -14.13 -3.78
C ASP A 160 -10.14 -13.10 -2.90
N VAL A 161 -10.88 -12.18 -3.51
CA VAL A 161 -11.61 -11.11 -2.79
C VAL A 161 -12.62 -11.74 -1.82
N ALA A 162 -13.44 -12.66 -2.32
CA ALA A 162 -14.45 -13.33 -1.51
C ALA A 162 -13.84 -14.09 -0.31
N ALA A 163 -12.74 -14.81 -0.52
CA ALA A 163 -12.07 -15.55 0.55
C ALA A 163 -11.47 -14.63 1.61
N ILE A 164 -10.80 -13.56 1.18
CA ILE A 164 -10.15 -12.59 2.07
C ILE A 164 -11.20 -11.82 2.88
N GLU A 165 -12.23 -11.27 2.24
CA GLU A 165 -13.27 -10.51 2.92
C GLU A 165 -14.11 -11.38 3.89
N ALA A 166 -14.30 -12.66 3.56
CA ALA A 166 -14.99 -13.59 4.46
C ALA A 166 -14.14 -14.01 5.68
N HIS A 167 -12.81 -13.95 5.58
CA HIS A 167 -11.91 -14.39 6.64
C HIS A 167 -11.61 -13.30 7.67
N PHE A 168 -11.32 -12.07 7.23
CA PHE A 168 -10.87 -11.00 8.12
C PHE A 168 -12.06 -10.24 8.74
N HIS A 169 -11.96 -9.96 10.04
CA HIS A 169 -13.02 -9.27 10.80
C HIS A 169 -13.07 -7.76 10.53
N HIS A 170 -11.94 -7.16 10.14
CA HIS A 170 -11.86 -5.76 9.75
C HIS A 170 -11.95 -5.62 8.23
N PRO A 171 -12.53 -4.53 7.71
CA PRO A 171 -12.46 -4.24 6.28
C PRO A 171 -11.02 -4.26 5.79
N VAL A 172 -10.74 -5.05 4.77
CA VAL A 172 -9.43 -5.07 4.12
C VAL A 172 -9.30 -3.84 3.23
N ALA A 173 -8.21 -3.09 3.39
CA ALA A 173 -7.94 -1.94 2.56
C ALA A 173 -7.18 -2.38 1.29
N TRP A 174 -7.79 -2.18 0.13
CA TRP A 174 -7.23 -2.48 -1.17
C TRP A 174 -6.56 -1.23 -1.73
N VAL A 175 -5.25 -1.18 -1.63
CA VAL A 175 -4.43 -0.03 -2.06
C VAL A 175 -4.08 -0.17 -3.53
N LEU A 176 -4.50 0.79 -4.34
CA LEU A 176 -4.22 0.82 -5.77
C LEU A 176 -3.11 1.82 -6.07
N CYS A 177 -2.15 1.40 -6.89
CA CYS A 177 -1.05 2.23 -7.36
C CYS A 177 -1.04 2.24 -8.91
N PRO A 178 -2.07 2.79 -9.55
CA PRO A 178 -2.31 2.59 -10.98
C PRO A 178 -1.16 3.03 -11.88
N ARG A 179 -0.49 4.15 -11.57
CA ARG A 179 0.62 4.65 -12.38
C ARG A 179 1.90 3.82 -12.21
N SER A 180 2.18 3.36 -10.98
CA SER A 180 3.29 2.44 -10.73
C SER A 180 3.08 1.14 -11.49
N ASN A 181 1.89 0.57 -11.43
CA ASN A 181 1.57 -0.69 -12.13
C ASN A 181 1.67 -0.55 -13.65
N ASP A 182 1.18 0.57 -14.22
CA ASP A 182 1.33 0.86 -15.65
C ASP A 182 2.82 0.97 -16.04
N TYR A 183 3.62 1.63 -15.23
CA TYR A 183 5.06 1.79 -15.46
C TYR A 183 5.84 0.47 -15.39
N ILE A 184 5.56 -0.37 -14.37
CA ILE A 184 6.32 -1.62 -14.14
C ILE A 184 5.93 -2.70 -15.14
N SER A 185 4.63 -2.90 -15.37
CA SER A 185 4.10 -4.09 -16.05
C SER A 185 3.06 -3.81 -17.13
N GLY A 186 2.59 -2.57 -17.26
CA GLY A 186 1.45 -2.23 -18.10
C GLY A 186 0.13 -2.81 -17.60
N LEU A 187 0.10 -3.37 -16.40
CA LEU A 187 -1.10 -3.90 -15.78
C LEU A 187 -1.87 -2.80 -15.05
N ARG A 188 -3.16 -3.02 -14.89
CA ARG A 188 -4.03 -2.10 -14.13
C ARG A 188 -4.60 -2.84 -12.91
N PRO A 189 -4.73 -2.15 -11.77
CA PRO A 189 -5.43 -2.71 -10.61
C PRO A 189 -6.85 -3.14 -10.96
N ALA A 190 -7.34 -4.22 -10.36
CA ALA A 190 -8.66 -4.79 -10.62
C ALA A 190 -9.78 -4.01 -9.89
N PHE A 191 -9.80 -2.67 -10.02
CA PHE A 191 -10.73 -1.80 -9.29
C PHE A 191 -12.20 -2.08 -9.59
N GLU A 192 -12.58 -2.51 -10.80
CA GLU A 192 -13.96 -2.86 -11.13
C GLU A 192 -14.46 -4.08 -10.33
N LEU A 193 -13.58 -5.05 -10.08
CA LEU A 193 -13.87 -6.18 -9.21
C LEU A 193 -14.11 -5.70 -7.78
N LEU A 194 -13.22 -4.90 -7.25
CA LEU A 194 -13.30 -4.36 -5.88
C LEU A 194 -14.55 -3.47 -5.68
N ARG A 195 -14.92 -2.67 -6.68
CA ARG A 195 -16.16 -1.88 -6.66
C ARG A 195 -17.41 -2.74 -6.56
N ARG A 196 -17.48 -3.88 -7.29
CA ARG A 196 -18.62 -4.81 -7.19
C ARG A 196 -18.77 -5.41 -5.79
N HIS A 197 -17.67 -5.59 -5.07
CA HIS A 197 -17.65 -6.05 -3.69
C HIS A 197 -17.92 -4.94 -2.66
N ASN A 198 -18.07 -3.69 -3.07
CA ASN A 198 -18.10 -2.52 -2.17
C ASN A 198 -16.89 -2.49 -1.22
N ALA A 199 -15.74 -2.92 -1.70
CA ALA A 199 -14.51 -3.04 -0.93
C ALA A 199 -13.99 -1.66 -0.48
N LEU A 200 -13.22 -1.63 0.62
CA LEU A 200 -12.51 -0.43 1.05
C LEU A 200 -11.32 -0.20 0.13
N ILE A 201 -11.47 0.70 -0.84
CA ILE A 201 -10.41 1.05 -1.79
C ILE A 201 -9.69 2.31 -1.32
N CYS A 202 -8.37 2.34 -1.49
CA CYS A 202 -7.55 3.55 -1.31
C CYS A 202 -6.47 3.66 -2.38
N LEU A 203 -5.92 4.87 -2.55
CA LEU A 203 -4.88 5.16 -3.53
C LEU A 203 -3.52 5.31 -2.85
N GLY A 204 -2.50 4.79 -3.51
CA GLY A 204 -1.09 5.00 -3.20
C GLY A 204 -0.31 5.34 -4.46
N THR A 205 0.85 5.94 -4.31
CA THR A 205 1.73 6.33 -5.42
C THR A 205 2.82 5.31 -5.70
N ASP A 206 3.06 4.40 -4.77
CA ASP A 206 4.29 3.64 -4.70
C ASP A 206 5.51 4.60 -4.64
N SER A 207 6.71 4.14 -4.95
CA SER A 207 7.92 4.94 -4.87
C SER A 207 8.24 5.66 -6.19
N LEU A 208 9.13 6.67 -6.13
CA LEU A 208 9.67 7.33 -7.34
C LEU A 208 10.54 6.38 -8.20
N ALA A 209 10.83 5.17 -7.75
CA ALA A 209 11.49 4.16 -8.57
C ALA A 209 10.56 3.57 -9.64
N SER A 210 9.26 3.59 -9.38
CA SER A 210 8.20 3.06 -10.27
C SER A 210 7.17 4.11 -10.68
N ASN A 211 7.36 5.37 -10.30
CA ASN A 211 6.44 6.46 -10.63
C ASN A 211 7.19 7.74 -10.97
N THR A 212 6.57 8.63 -11.71
CA THR A 212 7.14 9.93 -12.08
C THR A 212 6.88 11.04 -11.06
N SER A 213 5.97 10.80 -10.10
CA SER A 213 5.66 11.75 -9.01
C SER A 213 5.03 11.02 -7.81
N LEU A 214 5.03 11.68 -6.65
CA LEU A 214 4.31 11.26 -5.45
C LEU A 214 2.95 11.98 -5.30
N SER A 215 2.41 12.47 -6.40
CA SER A 215 1.13 13.20 -6.43
C SER A 215 -0.05 12.25 -6.46
N ILE A 216 -0.85 12.26 -5.41
CA ILE A 216 -2.12 11.52 -5.35
C ILE A 216 -3.13 12.05 -6.40
N LEU A 217 -3.04 13.33 -6.76
CA LEU A 217 -3.88 13.87 -7.83
C LEU A 217 -3.58 13.21 -9.18
N GLU A 218 -2.32 12.86 -9.46
CA GLU A 218 -1.96 12.14 -10.68
C GLU A 218 -2.51 10.71 -10.71
N GLU A 219 -2.59 10.03 -9.54
CA GLU A 219 -3.27 8.74 -9.43
C GLU A 219 -4.78 8.87 -9.70
N ILE A 220 -5.44 9.89 -9.13
CA ILE A 220 -6.85 10.20 -9.40
C ILE A 220 -7.09 10.42 -10.89
N LYS A 221 -6.22 11.17 -11.59
CA LYS A 221 -6.33 11.43 -13.03
C LYS A 221 -6.19 10.18 -13.89
N SER A 222 -5.46 9.17 -13.42
CA SER A 222 -5.21 7.94 -14.19
C SER A 222 -6.40 6.97 -14.23
N LEU A 223 -7.44 7.18 -13.41
CA LEU A 223 -8.59 6.30 -13.24
C LEU A 223 -9.89 6.93 -13.81
N ARG A 224 -9.83 7.47 -15.02
CA ARG A 224 -10.94 8.23 -15.64
C ARG A 224 -12.24 7.44 -15.80
N GLU A 225 -12.19 6.14 -15.89
CA GLU A 225 -13.33 5.23 -15.98
C GLU A 225 -14.12 5.11 -14.66
N VAL A 226 -13.55 5.58 -13.55
CA VAL A 226 -14.20 5.62 -12.24
C VAL A 226 -14.79 7.02 -12.02
N PRO A 227 -16.01 7.15 -11.47
CA PRO A 227 -16.59 8.46 -11.12
C PRO A 227 -15.65 9.29 -10.25
N LEU A 228 -15.54 10.58 -10.55
CA LEU A 228 -14.57 11.47 -9.89
C LEU A 228 -14.75 11.51 -8.36
N ALA A 229 -15.99 11.50 -7.89
CA ALA A 229 -16.28 11.48 -6.45
C ALA A 229 -15.72 10.25 -5.74
N GLU A 230 -15.83 9.05 -6.36
CA GLU A 230 -15.25 7.82 -5.81
C GLU A 230 -13.73 7.90 -5.76
N ARG A 231 -13.08 8.40 -6.83
CA ARG A 231 -11.62 8.58 -6.86
C ARG A 231 -11.12 9.48 -5.74
N PHE A 232 -11.85 10.57 -5.46
CA PHE A 232 -11.53 11.44 -4.33
C PHE A 232 -11.77 10.75 -2.98
N GLU A 233 -12.84 9.97 -2.84
CA GLU A 233 -13.07 9.20 -1.62
C GLU A 233 -11.93 8.21 -1.38
N TRP A 234 -11.48 7.48 -2.40
CA TRP A 234 -10.35 6.55 -2.31
C TRP A 234 -9.04 7.25 -1.92
N ALA A 235 -8.81 8.47 -2.43
CA ALA A 235 -7.62 9.26 -2.16
C ALA A 235 -7.63 9.95 -0.78
N THR A 236 -8.79 10.03 -0.11
CA THR A 236 -8.96 10.77 1.16
C THR A 236 -9.47 9.85 2.27
N LEU A 237 -10.77 9.62 2.36
CA LEU A 237 -11.38 8.83 3.42
C LEU A 237 -10.96 7.35 3.36
N GLY A 238 -10.79 6.79 2.16
CA GLY A 238 -10.27 5.44 1.97
C GLY A 238 -8.89 5.26 2.62
N GLY A 239 -7.94 6.15 2.30
CA GLY A 239 -6.60 6.14 2.91
C GLY A 239 -6.61 6.37 4.42
N ALA A 240 -7.46 7.29 4.90
CA ALA A 240 -7.62 7.54 6.33
C ALA A 240 -8.11 6.29 7.09
N ARG A 241 -9.12 5.60 6.56
CA ARG A 241 -9.62 4.33 7.12
C ARG A 241 -8.57 3.22 7.09
N ALA A 242 -7.81 3.12 6.00
CA ALA A 242 -6.74 2.13 5.88
C ALA A 242 -5.69 2.29 6.99
N LEU A 243 -5.35 3.53 7.33
CA LEU A 243 -4.39 3.87 8.38
C LEU A 243 -5.00 3.98 9.79
N GLY A 244 -6.33 3.85 9.94
CA GLY A 244 -7.02 4.05 11.22
C GLY A 244 -7.00 5.49 11.71
N MET A 245 -7.05 6.44 10.78
CA MET A 245 -7.00 7.90 11.05
C MET A 245 -8.31 8.62 10.65
N GLU A 246 -9.37 7.87 10.36
CA GLU A 246 -10.63 8.41 9.84
C GLU A 246 -11.38 9.32 10.83
N ASP A 247 -11.13 9.20 12.12
CA ASP A 247 -11.71 10.07 13.15
C ASP A 247 -11.14 11.50 13.11
N GLU A 248 -9.98 11.68 12.50
CA GLU A 248 -9.30 12.98 12.42
C GLU A 248 -9.11 13.49 10.98
N LEU A 249 -9.00 12.57 10.00
CA LEU A 249 -8.62 12.86 8.61
C LEU A 249 -9.65 12.30 7.60
N GLY A 250 -9.43 12.59 6.33
CA GLY A 250 -10.12 11.98 5.20
C GLY A 250 -11.46 12.62 4.82
N SER A 251 -12.12 13.38 5.69
CA SER A 251 -13.38 14.07 5.38
C SER A 251 -13.49 15.41 6.10
N ILE A 252 -14.28 16.33 5.53
CA ILE A 252 -14.54 17.65 6.14
C ILE A 252 -15.77 17.51 7.06
N GLU A 253 -15.51 17.23 8.32
CA GLU A 253 -16.52 17.04 9.36
C GLU A 253 -16.14 17.79 10.64
N VAL A 254 -17.14 18.06 11.48
CA VAL A 254 -16.92 18.75 12.77
C VAL A 254 -16.03 17.88 13.67
N GLY A 255 -14.93 18.46 14.14
CA GLY A 255 -13.96 17.79 15.00
C GLY A 255 -12.73 17.25 14.26
N LYS A 256 -12.80 17.06 12.95
CA LYS A 256 -11.67 16.60 12.13
C LYS A 256 -10.77 17.76 11.68
N ARG A 257 -9.53 17.40 11.31
CA ARG A 257 -8.51 18.35 10.79
C ARG A 257 -7.87 17.78 9.51
N PRO A 258 -8.66 17.51 8.45
CA PRO A 258 -8.17 16.90 7.23
C PRO A 258 -7.29 17.82 6.38
N GLY A 259 -7.23 19.13 6.71
CA GLY A 259 -6.74 20.14 5.81
C GLY A 259 -7.75 20.48 4.71
N ILE A 260 -7.46 21.53 3.94
CA ILE A 260 -8.27 21.90 2.77
C ILE A 260 -7.35 22.06 1.57
N VAL A 261 -7.71 21.39 0.49
CA VAL A 261 -6.95 21.39 -0.77
C VAL A 261 -7.82 22.00 -1.85
N LEU A 262 -7.28 23.00 -2.54
CA LEU A 262 -7.88 23.54 -3.77
C LEU A 262 -7.42 22.70 -4.95
N ILE A 263 -8.38 22.19 -5.71
CA ILE A 263 -8.13 21.54 -7.00
C ILE A 263 -8.54 22.53 -8.10
N GLU A 264 -7.57 22.90 -8.95
CA GLU A 264 -7.80 23.72 -10.13
C GLU A 264 -7.75 22.84 -11.39
N GLY A 265 -8.51 23.24 -12.43
CA GLY A 265 -8.54 22.49 -13.69
C GLY A 265 -9.61 21.40 -13.73
N LEU A 266 -10.77 21.64 -13.12
CA LEU A 266 -11.98 20.83 -13.28
C LEU A 266 -12.80 21.33 -14.47
N SER A 267 -13.29 20.43 -15.30
CA SER A 267 -14.19 20.73 -16.43
C SER A 267 -15.22 19.61 -16.59
N GLN A 268 -16.50 19.95 -16.57
CA GLN A 268 -17.61 19.00 -16.79
C GLN A 268 -17.50 17.73 -15.90
N ASP A 269 -17.23 17.92 -14.60
CA ASP A 269 -17.08 16.85 -13.62
C ASP A 269 -15.88 15.91 -13.86
N GLU A 270 -14.88 16.35 -14.63
CA GLU A 270 -13.64 15.61 -14.84
C GLU A 270 -12.41 16.51 -14.69
N LEU A 271 -11.31 15.92 -14.23
CA LEU A 271 -10.02 16.60 -14.09
C LEU A 271 -9.35 16.74 -15.47
N LEU A 272 -8.93 17.97 -15.79
CA LEU A 272 -8.06 18.21 -16.94
C LEU A 272 -6.66 17.59 -16.70
N PRO A 273 -5.92 17.22 -17.73
CA PRO A 273 -4.52 16.81 -17.58
C PRO A 273 -3.64 17.84 -16.85
N SER A 274 -3.97 19.12 -17.03
CA SER A 274 -3.29 20.26 -16.37
C SER A 274 -3.80 20.57 -14.97
N ALA A 275 -4.75 19.77 -14.43
CA ALA A 275 -5.27 20.02 -13.08
C ALA A 275 -4.15 19.94 -12.03
N THR A 276 -4.23 20.82 -11.05
CA THR A 276 -3.26 20.94 -9.95
C THR A 276 -3.95 20.90 -8.60
N ALA A 277 -3.25 20.42 -7.59
CA ALA A 277 -3.67 20.44 -6.20
C ALA A 277 -2.80 21.43 -5.42
N ARG A 278 -3.42 22.20 -4.54
CA ARG A 278 -2.70 23.11 -3.66
C ARG A 278 -3.36 23.18 -2.30
N ARG A 279 -2.57 22.97 -1.24
CA ARG A 279 -3.02 23.16 0.14
C ARG A 279 -3.42 24.61 0.38
N ILE A 280 -4.55 24.82 1.06
CA ILE A 280 -5.01 26.13 1.55
C ILE A 280 -4.82 26.23 3.06
N ILE A 281 -5.16 25.14 3.77
CA ILE A 281 -5.04 25.03 5.24
C ILE A 281 -4.41 23.70 5.59
#